data_2259fd5f0e3121fdd4181dbae597e954
#
_entry.id   2259fd5f0e3121fdd4181dbae597e954
#
_cell.length_a   1.000
_cell.length_b   1.000
_cell.length_c   1.000
_cell.angle_alpha   90.00
_cell.angle_beta   90.00
_cell.angle_gamma   90.00
#
_symmetry.space_group_name_H-M   'P 1'
#
loop_
_entity.id
_entity.type
_entity.pdbx_description
1 polymer ?
#
loop_
_entity_poly.entity_id
_entity_poly.type
_entity_poly.pdbx_seq_one_letter_code
_entity_poly.pdbx_strand_id
1 'polypeptide(L)'
;LFFGHIRDALKVEEVRYYFGIIIASVVVISVNIAHMCTGVFDAVTKAAFQVGSIITTTGFSSTDFDRWPELSKTLLVLLMFIGACAGSTGGGIKVSRIVIAVKTILKELNGYIHPKSVKKLTFEHKPVDHDVIRSINVYFMTYAVIFVVSMLLVSVENYDFTTNFTAVAATFNNIGPGLSLVGPTCNFGFFNNFSKYVLMFDMLAGRLELFPLLILFHPSIWKELFIQADKKVKGNRKEKQNVRM
;
A
#
# COMPACT_ATOMS: atom_id res chain seq x y z
N LEU A 1 -14.68 11.76 24.32
CA LEU A 1 -15.01 11.01 23.07
C LEU A 1 -14.09 9.82 22.82
N PHE A 2 -12.82 9.85 23.23
CA PHE A 2 -11.82 8.82 22.85
C PHE A 2 -11.96 7.48 23.60
N PHE A 3 -12.42 7.45 24.83
CA PHE A 3 -12.41 6.23 25.66
C PHE A 3 -13.63 5.32 25.55
N GLY A 4 -14.76 5.80 25.02
CA GLY A 4 -16.00 5.01 24.96
C GLY A 4 -16.09 3.98 23.82
N HIS A 5 -15.32 4.17 22.74
CA HIS A 5 -15.48 3.42 21.48
C HIS A 5 -14.33 2.47 21.14
N ILE A 6 -13.32 2.33 22.01
CA ILE A 6 -12.17 1.40 21.78
C ILE A 6 -12.65 -0.05 21.63
N ARG A 7 -13.61 -0.47 22.45
CA ARG A 7 -14.19 -1.83 22.36
C ARG A 7 -14.92 -2.07 21.04
N ASP A 8 -15.55 -1.04 20.48
CA ASP A 8 -16.26 -1.16 19.21
C ASP A 8 -15.28 -1.14 18.04
N ALA A 9 -14.20 -0.35 18.13
CA ALA A 9 -13.11 -0.38 17.15
C ALA A 9 -12.43 -1.76 17.09
N LEU A 10 -12.21 -2.42 18.23
CA LEU A 10 -11.64 -3.77 18.28
C LEU A 10 -12.60 -4.87 17.76
N LYS A 11 -13.90 -4.59 17.61
CA LYS A 11 -14.86 -5.51 16.97
C LYS A 11 -14.75 -5.48 15.44
N VAL A 12 -14.20 -4.40 14.87
CA VAL A 12 -13.98 -4.28 13.42
C VAL A 12 -12.97 -5.34 12.98
N GLU A 13 -13.37 -6.13 12.00
CA GLU A 13 -12.58 -7.29 11.55
C GLU A 13 -11.22 -6.84 10.99
N GLU A 14 -11.19 -5.77 10.20
CA GLU A 14 -9.96 -5.19 9.65
C GLU A 14 -8.95 -4.82 10.73
N VAL A 15 -9.42 -4.15 11.79
CA VAL A 15 -8.57 -3.70 12.91
C VAL A 15 -7.94 -4.89 13.64
N ARG A 16 -8.68 -5.98 13.82
CA ARG A 16 -8.13 -7.20 14.45
C ARG A 16 -7.04 -7.84 13.61
N TYR A 17 -7.23 -7.95 12.29
CA TYR A 17 -6.19 -8.46 11.39
C TYR A 17 -4.96 -7.55 11.38
N TYR A 18 -5.15 -6.24 11.33
CA TYR A 18 -4.07 -5.28 11.36
C TYR A 18 -3.20 -5.39 12.60
N PHE A 19 -3.80 -5.36 13.79
CA PHE A 19 -3.05 -5.56 15.05
C PHE A 19 -2.49 -6.97 15.18
N GLY A 20 -3.18 -7.98 14.69
CA GLY A 20 -2.67 -9.35 14.64
C GLY A 20 -1.38 -9.47 13.83
N ILE A 21 -1.33 -8.85 12.65
CA ILE A 21 -0.13 -8.80 11.80
C ILE A 21 1.01 -8.07 12.52
N ILE A 22 0.73 -6.91 13.13
CA ILE A 22 1.74 -6.16 13.88
C ILE A 22 2.33 -7.00 15.01
N ILE A 23 1.48 -7.55 15.88
CA ILE A 23 1.94 -8.33 17.04
C ILE A 23 2.73 -9.56 16.59
N ALA A 24 2.24 -10.30 15.61
CA ALA A 24 2.94 -11.47 15.08
C ALA A 24 4.32 -11.09 14.51
N SER A 25 4.39 -10.01 13.72
CA SER A 25 5.64 -9.54 13.14
C SER A 25 6.63 -9.06 14.21
N VAL A 26 6.17 -8.32 15.21
CA VAL A 26 7.01 -7.87 16.33
C VAL A 26 7.58 -9.07 17.09
N VAL A 27 6.76 -10.08 17.40
CA VAL A 27 7.21 -11.28 18.11
C VAL A 27 8.25 -12.03 17.29
N VAL A 28 7.98 -12.32 16.03
CA VAL A 28 8.90 -13.08 15.17
C VAL A 28 10.23 -12.33 15.00
N ILE A 29 10.19 -11.03 14.70
CA ILE A 29 11.39 -10.21 14.53
C ILE A 29 12.16 -10.12 15.85
N SER A 30 11.50 -9.88 16.99
CA SER A 30 12.16 -9.76 18.30
C SER A 30 12.93 -11.03 18.66
N VAL A 31 12.33 -12.20 18.43
CA VAL A 31 12.98 -13.50 18.67
C VAL A 31 14.19 -13.66 17.75
N ASN A 32 14.03 -13.28 16.47
CA ASN A 32 15.07 -13.46 15.47
C ASN A 32 16.28 -12.53 15.68
N ILE A 33 16.09 -11.31 16.18
CA ILE A 33 17.16 -10.34 16.44
C ILE A 33 17.68 -10.38 17.90
N ALA A 34 17.12 -11.23 18.77
CA ALA A 34 17.45 -11.27 20.20
C ALA A 34 18.96 -11.43 20.46
N HIS A 35 19.65 -12.23 19.61
CA HIS A 35 21.09 -12.46 19.70
C HIS A 35 21.95 -11.24 19.33
N MET A 36 21.37 -10.23 18.66
CA MET A 36 22.05 -8.99 18.25
C MET A 36 21.77 -7.82 19.19
N CYS A 37 20.95 -8.02 20.22
CA CYS A 37 20.48 -6.98 21.11
C CYS A 37 21.04 -7.19 22.53
N THR A 38 21.08 -6.13 23.32
CA THR A 38 21.58 -6.16 24.71
C THR A 38 20.63 -6.89 25.66
N GLY A 39 19.39 -7.15 25.24
CA GLY A 39 18.38 -7.86 26.04
C GLY A 39 17.06 -7.94 25.31
N VAL A 40 16.13 -8.72 25.89
CA VAL A 40 14.80 -8.95 25.30
C VAL A 40 14.03 -7.64 25.11
N PHE A 41 14.10 -6.73 26.07
CA PHE A 41 13.41 -5.44 25.99
C PHE A 41 13.94 -4.57 24.82
N ASP A 42 15.24 -4.55 24.61
CA ASP A 42 15.87 -3.84 23.48
C ASP A 42 15.43 -4.45 22.15
N ALA A 43 15.41 -5.78 22.04
CA ALA A 43 14.94 -6.47 20.84
C ALA A 43 13.47 -6.15 20.52
N VAL A 44 12.59 -6.20 21.53
CA VAL A 44 11.17 -5.88 21.36
C VAL A 44 10.98 -4.42 20.97
N THR A 45 11.69 -3.49 21.57
CA THR A 45 11.57 -2.06 21.29
C THR A 45 12.01 -1.75 19.85
N LYS A 46 13.15 -2.30 19.41
CA LYS A 46 13.65 -2.12 18.04
C LYS A 46 12.70 -2.73 17.01
N ALA A 47 12.23 -3.96 17.27
CA ALA A 47 11.29 -4.65 16.39
C ALA A 47 9.96 -3.89 16.29
N ALA A 48 9.37 -3.47 17.42
CA ALA A 48 8.12 -2.75 17.47
C ALA A 48 8.21 -1.39 16.74
N PHE A 49 9.33 -0.68 16.92
CA PHE A 49 9.55 0.59 16.24
C PHE A 49 9.60 0.40 14.71
N GLN A 50 10.39 -0.56 14.22
CA GLN A 50 10.53 -0.79 12.78
C GLN A 50 9.25 -1.33 12.15
N VAL A 51 8.59 -2.30 12.77
CA VAL A 51 7.29 -2.81 12.31
C VAL A 51 6.25 -1.68 12.27
N GLY A 52 6.16 -0.89 13.35
CA GLY A 52 5.24 0.24 13.39
C GLY A 52 5.53 1.28 12.30
N SER A 53 6.79 1.66 12.12
CA SER A 53 7.21 2.63 11.13
C SER A 53 6.91 2.19 9.69
N ILE A 54 7.14 0.92 9.37
CA ILE A 54 6.92 0.38 8.01
C ILE A 54 5.44 0.20 7.72
N ILE A 55 4.67 -0.45 8.61
CA ILE A 55 3.26 -0.75 8.34
C ILE A 55 2.37 0.51 8.33
N THR A 56 2.78 1.57 9.06
CA THR A 56 2.09 2.87 9.03
C THR A 56 2.58 3.76 7.89
N THR A 57 3.52 3.28 7.10
CA THR A 57 4.16 4.05 6.01
C THR A 57 4.80 5.37 6.50
N THR A 58 5.34 5.38 7.72
CA THR A 58 6.02 6.54 8.30
C THR A 58 7.46 6.66 7.84
N GLY A 59 8.18 5.52 7.73
CA GLY A 59 9.52 5.43 7.16
C GLY A 59 10.67 5.86 8.07
N PHE A 60 10.42 6.18 9.33
CA PHE A 60 11.52 6.44 10.26
C PHE A 60 12.23 5.16 10.69
N SER A 61 13.53 5.24 10.88
CA SER A 61 14.35 4.14 11.34
C SER A 61 15.13 4.52 12.59
N SER A 62 15.05 3.69 13.63
CA SER A 62 15.84 3.84 14.86
C SER A 62 17.14 3.03 14.82
N THR A 63 17.22 2.04 13.94
CA THR A 63 18.35 1.13 13.78
C THR A 63 18.52 0.75 12.31
N ASP A 64 19.76 0.36 11.95
CA ASP A 64 20.04 -0.16 10.63
C ASP A 64 19.52 -1.60 10.51
N PHE A 65 18.30 -1.75 10.03
CA PHE A 65 17.67 -3.06 9.85
C PHE A 65 18.21 -3.82 8.63
N ASP A 66 19.01 -3.20 7.78
CA ASP A 66 19.66 -3.90 6.66
C ASP A 66 20.70 -4.93 7.17
N ARG A 67 21.19 -4.74 8.41
CA ARG A 67 22.08 -5.70 9.10
C ARG A 67 21.35 -6.81 9.82
N TRP A 68 20.03 -6.81 9.83
CA TRP A 68 19.26 -7.84 10.53
C TRP A 68 19.28 -9.17 9.75
N PRO A 69 18.99 -10.30 10.43
CA PRO A 69 18.87 -11.59 9.75
C PRO A 69 17.85 -11.58 8.62
N GLU A 70 18.06 -12.40 7.60
CA GLU A 70 17.25 -12.41 6.36
C GLU A 70 15.76 -12.59 6.62
N LEU A 71 15.36 -13.41 7.61
CA LEU A 71 13.95 -13.57 7.97
C LEU A 71 13.32 -12.25 8.41
N SER A 72 14.02 -11.46 9.23
CA SER A 72 13.54 -10.16 9.69
C SER A 72 13.43 -9.16 8.54
N LYS A 73 14.42 -9.10 7.66
CA LYS A 73 14.40 -8.25 6.45
C LYS A 73 13.25 -8.64 5.52
N THR A 74 13.08 -9.93 5.25
CA THR A 74 11.98 -10.43 4.40
C THR A 74 10.61 -10.08 4.99
N LEU A 75 10.43 -10.23 6.30
CA LEU A 75 9.21 -9.83 6.99
C LEU A 75 8.94 -8.33 6.85
N LEU A 76 9.96 -7.48 7.05
CA LEU A 76 9.82 -6.03 6.86
C LEU A 76 9.44 -5.69 5.41
N VAL A 77 10.07 -6.35 4.42
CA VAL A 77 9.71 -6.17 3.00
C VAL A 77 8.26 -6.60 2.73
N LEU A 78 7.80 -7.72 3.29
CA LEU A 78 6.40 -8.12 3.16
C LEU A 78 5.45 -7.09 3.79
N LEU A 79 5.82 -6.54 4.94
CA LEU A 79 5.05 -5.47 5.60
C LEU A 79 5.00 -4.18 4.77
N MET A 80 6.00 -3.92 3.91
CA MET A 80 5.96 -2.76 3.00
C MET A 80 4.76 -2.80 2.07
N PHE A 81 4.33 -3.98 1.64
CA PHE A 81 3.15 -4.16 0.78
C PHE A 81 1.83 -4.08 1.56
N ILE A 82 1.85 -4.40 2.87
CA ILE A 82 0.67 -4.36 3.73
C ILE A 82 0.51 -2.95 4.29
N GLY A 83 -0.34 -2.15 3.65
CA GLY A 83 -0.64 -0.79 4.11
C GLY A 83 -1.53 -0.77 5.36
N ALA A 84 -1.88 0.42 5.80
CA ALA A 84 -2.76 0.63 6.93
C ALA A 84 -4.23 0.29 6.60
N CYS A 85 -5.13 0.44 7.59
CA CYS A 85 -6.57 0.19 7.44
C CYS A 85 -7.23 1.10 6.39
N ALA A 86 -8.37 0.69 5.85
CA ALA A 86 -9.19 1.50 4.97
C ALA A 86 -9.56 2.84 5.65
N GLY A 87 -9.55 3.93 4.87
CA GLY A 87 -9.76 5.28 5.39
C GLY A 87 -8.52 5.96 6.00
N SER A 88 -7.39 5.25 6.17
CA SER A 88 -6.12 5.87 6.51
C SER A 88 -5.47 6.54 5.29
N THR A 89 -4.64 7.56 5.55
CA THR A 89 -3.85 8.24 4.53
C THR A 89 -2.56 7.51 4.15
N GLY A 90 -2.26 6.35 4.76
CA GLY A 90 -1.07 5.53 4.46
C GLY A 90 -1.07 5.00 3.03
N GLY A 91 0.11 4.80 2.46
CA GLY A 91 0.30 4.13 1.18
C GLY A 91 0.07 2.62 1.26
N GLY A 92 0.46 1.89 0.20
CA GLY A 92 0.38 0.44 0.13
C GLY A 92 -1.02 -0.14 -0.06
N ILE A 93 -1.08 -1.47 -0.06
CA ILE A 93 -2.33 -2.22 -0.21
C ILE A 93 -3.05 -2.24 1.13
N LYS A 94 -4.26 -1.72 1.19
CA LYS A 94 -5.04 -1.68 2.43
C LYS A 94 -5.31 -3.08 2.97
N VAL A 95 -5.27 -3.23 4.30
CA VAL A 95 -5.50 -4.52 4.98
C VAL A 95 -6.84 -5.14 4.59
N SER A 96 -7.91 -4.34 4.47
CA SER A 96 -9.22 -4.82 4.01
C SER A 96 -9.16 -5.52 2.65
N ARG A 97 -8.42 -4.97 1.68
CA ARG A 97 -8.26 -5.60 0.35
C ARG A 97 -7.54 -6.95 0.46
N ILE A 98 -6.50 -7.04 1.30
CA ILE A 98 -5.75 -8.29 1.52
C ILE A 98 -6.66 -9.33 2.19
N VAL A 99 -7.40 -8.96 3.22
CA VAL A 99 -8.31 -9.87 3.93
C VAL A 99 -9.40 -10.39 2.99
N ILE A 100 -10.01 -9.51 2.18
CA ILE A 100 -11.03 -9.91 1.20
C ILE A 100 -10.42 -10.83 0.14
N ALA A 101 -9.20 -10.54 -0.36
CA ALA A 101 -8.53 -11.40 -1.33
C ALA A 101 -8.24 -12.79 -0.75
N VAL A 102 -7.70 -12.90 0.47
CA VAL A 102 -7.46 -14.19 1.13
C VAL A 102 -8.77 -14.95 1.34
N LYS A 103 -9.83 -14.28 1.80
CA LYS A 103 -11.16 -14.92 1.95
C LYS A 103 -11.73 -15.37 0.61
N THR A 104 -11.47 -14.61 -0.47
CA THR A 104 -11.89 -15.01 -1.83
C THR A 104 -11.17 -16.28 -2.26
N ILE A 105 -9.84 -16.36 -2.08
CA ILE A 105 -9.06 -17.56 -2.37
C ILE A 105 -9.60 -18.76 -1.59
N LEU A 106 -9.81 -18.61 -0.29
CA LEU A 106 -10.35 -19.68 0.56
C LEU A 106 -11.77 -20.11 0.14
N LYS A 107 -12.60 -19.16 -0.29
CA LYS A 107 -13.93 -19.45 -0.82
C LYS A 107 -13.86 -20.27 -2.11
N GLU A 108 -12.99 -19.85 -3.05
CA GLU A 108 -12.81 -20.58 -4.32
C GLU A 108 -12.29 -22.00 -4.08
N LEU A 109 -11.27 -22.16 -3.20
CA LEU A 109 -10.77 -23.49 -2.82
C LEU A 109 -11.87 -24.38 -2.23
N ASN A 110 -12.71 -23.80 -1.33
CA ASN A 110 -13.86 -24.53 -0.80
C ASN A 110 -14.89 -24.91 -1.88
N GLY A 111 -15.06 -24.06 -2.90
CA GLY A 111 -15.94 -24.33 -4.05
C GLY A 111 -15.46 -25.52 -4.87
N TYR A 112 -14.15 -25.69 -5.06
CA TYR A 112 -13.59 -26.88 -5.72
C TYR A 112 -13.80 -28.16 -4.90
N ILE A 113 -13.71 -28.09 -3.56
CA ILE A 113 -13.89 -29.26 -2.69
C ILE A 113 -15.40 -29.60 -2.55
N HIS A 114 -16.26 -28.57 -2.48
CA HIS A 114 -17.70 -28.72 -2.27
C HIS A 114 -18.52 -27.96 -3.34
N PRO A 115 -18.64 -28.47 -4.58
CA PRO A 115 -19.26 -27.74 -5.70
C PRO A 115 -20.73 -27.33 -5.49
N LYS A 116 -21.44 -28.04 -4.61
CA LYS A 116 -22.87 -27.75 -4.29
C LYS A 116 -23.02 -26.69 -3.18
N SER A 117 -21.94 -26.24 -2.56
CA SER A 117 -21.99 -25.27 -1.45
C SER A 117 -21.89 -23.84 -1.96
N VAL A 118 -22.98 -23.09 -1.90
CA VAL A 118 -23.00 -21.66 -2.23
C VAL A 118 -22.74 -20.85 -0.95
N LYS A 119 -21.46 -20.57 -0.64
CA LYS A 119 -21.10 -19.70 0.48
C LYS A 119 -20.94 -18.26 -0.01
N LYS A 120 -21.69 -17.31 0.59
CA LYS A 120 -21.48 -15.88 0.37
C LYS A 120 -20.23 -15.44 1.12
N LEU A 121 -19.38 -14.65 0.46
CA LEU A 121 -18.25 -14.00 1.11
C LEU A 121 -18.78 -12.92 2.04
N THR A 122 -18.32 -12.90 3.29
CA THR A 122 -18.70 -11.87 4.27
C THR A 122 -17.45 -11.14 4.79
N PHE A 123 -17.57 -9.83 4.91
CA PHE A 123 -16.58 -8.97 5.55
C PHE A 123 -17.34 -8.03 6.49
N GLU A 124 -16.86 -7.88 7.73
CA GLU A 124 -17.55 -7.10 8.78
C GLU A 124 -19.03 -7.50 8.97
N HIS A 125 -19.31 -8.80 8.96
CA HIS A 125 -20.66 -9.36 9.06
C HIS A 125 -21.62 -8.99 7.92
N LYS A 126 -21.14 -8.32 6.86
CA LYS A 126 -21.92 -7.98 5.67
C LYS A 126 -21.49 -8.81 4.47
N PRO A 127 -22.40 -9.21 3.60
CA PRO A 127 -22.03 -9.86 2.35
C PRO A 127 -21.26 -8.87 1.45
N VAL A 128 -20.19 -9.35 0.85
CA VAL A 128 -19.38 -8.55 -0.10
C VAL A 128 -19.95 -8.76 -1.49
N ASP A 129 -20.26 -7.66 -2.17
CA ASP A 129 -20.79 -7.69 -3.53
C ASP A 129 -19.72 -8.16 -4.53
N HIS A 130 -20.15 -8.79 -5.61
CA HIS A 130 -19.27 -9.28 -6.68
C HIS A 130 -18.47 -8.16 -7.33
N ASP A 131 -19.03 -6.96 -7.46
CA ASP A 131 -18.36 -5.80 -8.03
C ASP A 131 -17.17 -5.33 -7.17
N VAL A 132 -17.30 -5.43 -5.84
CA VAL A 132 -16.20 -5.11 -4.91
C VAL A 132 -15.06 -6.12 -5.07
N ILE A 133 -15.38 -7.42 -5.15
CA ILE A 133 -14.37 -8.48 -5.35
C ILE A 133 -13.66 -8.28 -6.69
N ARG A 134 -14.41 -7.99 -7.76
CA ARG A 134 -13.86 -7.70 -9.08
C ARG A 134 -12.94 -6.49 -9.05
N SER A 135 -13.36 -5.41 -8.41
CA SER A 135 -12.57 -4.18 -8.27
C SER A 135 -11.25 -4.44 -7.54
N ILE A 136 -11.28 -5.24 -6.46
CA ILE A 136 -10.07 -5.62 -5.72
C ILE A 136 -9.13 -6.46 -6.60
N ASN A 137 -9.64 -7.42 -7.35
CA ASN A 137 -8.83 -8.24 -8.25
C ASN A 137 -8.16 -7.39 -9.35
N VAL A 138 -8.92 -6.48 -9.98
CA VAL A 138 -8.38 -5.55 -10.97
C VAL A 138 -7.33 -4.64 -10.36
N TYR A 139 -7.54 -4.18 -9.11
CA TYR A 139 -6.54 -3.41 -8.37
C TYR A 139 -5.22 -4.18 -8.20
N PHE A 140 -5.27 -5.44 -7.74
CA PHE A 140 -4.07 -6.25 -7.56
C PHE A 140 -3.33 -6.49 -8.89
N MET A 141 -4.06 -6.77 -9.96
CA MET A 141 -3.46 -6.96 -11.29
C MET A 141 -2.79 -5.67 -11.78
N THR A 142 -3.46 -4.54 -11.67
CA THR A 142 -2.91 -3.23 -12.06
C THR A 142 -1.69 -2.87 -11.21
N TYR A 143 -1.76 -3.10 -9.90
CA TYR A 143 -0.66 -2.92 -8.97
C TYR A 143 0.57 -3.74 -9.39
N ALA A 144 0.38 -5.03 -9.66
CA ALA A 144 1.45 -5.93 -10.08
C ALA A 144 2.09 -5.49 -11.41
N VAL A 145 1.27 -5.09 -12.39
CA VAL A 145 1.77 -4.62 -13.69
C VAL A 145 2.62 -3.37 -13.53
N ILE A 146 2.13 -2.36 -12.80
CA ILE A 146 2.90 -1.11 -12.60
C ILE A 146 4.18 -1.40 -11.83
N PHE A 147 4.12 -2.19 -10.75
CA PHE A 147 5.29 -2.58 -9.97
C PHE A 147 6.37 -3.25 -10.82
N VAL A 148 5.99 -4.22 -11.65
CA VAL A 148 6.93 -4.92 -12.55
C VAL A 148 7.50 -3.97 -13.60
N VAL A 149 6.68 -3.10 -14.19
CA VAL A 149 7.17 -2.11 -15.17
C VAL A 149 8.15 -1.13 -14.52
N SER A 150 7.82 -0.57 -13.36
CA SER A 150 8.73 0.34 -12.63
C SER A 150 10.04 -0.36 -12.27
N MET A 151 9.96 -1.62 -11.81
CA MET A 151 11.15 -2.41 -11.50
C MET A 151 12.05 -2.63 -12.73
N LEU A 152 11.46 -2.95 -13.89
CA LEU A 152 12.22 -3.11 -15.13
C LEU A 152 12.89 -1.79 -15.56
N LEU A 153 12.19 -0.67 -15.45
CA LEU A 153 12.72 0.64 -15.80
C LEU A 153 13.89 1.06 -14.88
N VAL A 154 13.77 0.84 -13.57
CA VAL A 154 14.85 1.13 -12.60
C VAL A 154 16.04 0.20 -12.79
N SER A 155 15.80 -1.07 -13.17
CA SER A 155 16.87 -2.06 -13.39
C SER A 155 17.79 -1.76 -14.58
N VAL A 156 17.44 -0.81 -15.44
CA VAL A 156 18.31 -0.33 -16.54
C VAL A 156 19.67 0.21 -16.03
N GLU A 157 19.72 0.67 -14.78
CA GLU A 157 20.95 1.19 -14.15
C GLU A 157 21.91 0.10 -13.63
N ASN A 158 21.53 -1.19 -13.74
CA ASN A 158 22.35 -2.34 -13.34
C ASN A 158 22.78 -2.38 -11.86
N TYR A 159 21.97 -1.83 -10.95
CA TYR A 159 22.14 -2.06 -9.52
C TYR A 159 21.65 -3.47 -9.15
N ASP A 160 22.01 -3.94 -7.95
CA ASP A 160 21.61 -5.25 -7.45
C ASP A 160 20.08 -5.39 -7.34
N PHE A 161 19.59 -6.60 -7.47
CA PHE A 161 18.14 -6.90 -7.44
C PHE A 161 17.48 -6.39 -6.16
N THR A 162 18.13 -6.57 -4.99
CA THR A 162 17.59 -6.14 -3.71
C THR A 162 17.39 -4.62 -3.66
N THR A 163 18.38 -3.85 -4.14
CA THR A 163 18.28 -2.39 -4.24
C THR A 163 17.12 -1.98 -5.14
N ASN A 164 17.05 -2.50 -6.37
CA ASN A 164 16.01 -2.14 -7.33
C ASN A 164 14.61 -2.52 -6.83
N PHE A 165 14.47 -3.76 -6.34
CA PHE A 165 13.19 -4.26 -5.83
C PHE A 165 12.69 -3.45 -4.62
N THR A 166 13.58 -3.21 -3.64
CA THR A 166 13.17 -2.50 -2.43
C THR A 166 13.06 -1.00 -2.64
N ALA A 167 13.76 -0.41 -3.60
CA ALA A 167 13.57 0.98 -4.02
C ALA A 167 12.16 1.19 -4.57
N VAL A 168 11.71 0.33 -5.52
CA VAL A 168 10.35 0.39 -6.06
C VAL A 168 9.33 0.07 -4.98
N ALA A 169 9.56 -0.96 -4.14
CA ALA A 169 8.64 -1.31 -3.06
C ALA A 169 8.46 -0.16 -2.06
N ALA A 170 9.56 0.48 -1.64
CA ALA A 170 9.54 1.57 -0.67
C ALA A 170 8.86 2.83 -1.23
N THR A 171 9.10 3.17 -2.50
CA THR A 171 8.50 4.35 -3.14
C THR A 171 7.04 4.12 -3.50
N PHE A 172 6.69 2.99 -4.10
CA PHE A 172 5.33 2.66 -4.49
C PHE A 172 4.38 2.51 -3.30
N ASN A 173 4.89 2.10 -2.13
CA ASN A 173 4.12 2.04 -0.89
C ASN A 173 4.31 3.27 0.01
N ASN A 174 5.06 4.29 -0.44
CA ASN A 174 5.30 5.54 0.29
C ASN A 174 5.89 5.36 1.69
N ILE A 175 6.86 4.45 1.84
CA ILE A 175 7.51 4.16 3.12
C ILE A 175 8.80 4.98 3.27
N GLY A 176 9.68 4.93 2.27
CA GLY A 176 10.96 5.63 2.23
C GLY A 176 12.15 4.67 2.22
N PRO A 177 12.60 4.11 3.36
CA PRO A 177 13.76 3.22 3.37
C PRO A 177 13.45 1.85 2.77
N GLY A 178 14.39 1.31 1.99
CA GLY A 178 14.42 -0.06 1.48
C GLY A 178 15.52 -0.89 2.14
N LEU A 179 16.21 -1.70 1.35
CA LEU A 179 17.37 -2.51 1.74
C LEU A 179 18.56 -2.23 0.82
N SER A 180 19.73 -2.68 1.21
CA SER A 180 20.98 -2.48 0.47
C SER A 180 21.29 -0.98 0.24
N LEU A 181 21.53 -0.53 -0.98
CA LEU A 181 21.90 0.87 -1.28
C LEU A 181 20.78 1.88 -0.99
N VAL A 182 19.54 1.44 -0.80
CA VAL A 182 18.39 2.26 -0.37
C VAL A 182 17.96 1.97 1.07
N GLY A 183 18.85 1.34 1.83
CA GLY A 183 18.64 1.03 3.23
C GLY A 183 18.42 2.25 4.13
N PRO A 184 18.13 2.03 5.44
CA PRO A 184 17.75 3.09 6.36
C PRO A 184 18.85 4.13 6.63
N THR A 185 20.11 3.79 6.38
CA THR A 185 21.27 4.67 6.52
C THR A 185 21.75 5.30 5.21
N CYS A 186 21.08 4.94 4.11
CA CYS A 186 21.42 5.38 2.76
C CYS A 186 20.38 6.33 2.19
N ASN A 187 20.55 6.76 0.95
CA ASN A 187 19.60 7.64 0.26
C ASN A 187 19.50 7.30 -1.22
N PHE A 188 18.50 7.82 -1.91
CA PHE A 188 18.23 7.61 -3.33
C PHE A 188 19.06 8.52 -4.26
N GLY A 189 20.06 9.22 -3.74
CA GLY A 189 20.84 10.22 -4.48
C GLY A 189 21.66 9.65 -5.65
N PHE A 190 22.07 8.38 -5.54
CA PHE A 190 22.90 7.68 -6.53
C PHE A 190 22.16 7.30 -7.82
N PHE A 191 20.84 7.18 -7.79
CA PHE A 191 20.06 6.96 -9.00
C PHE A 191 20.17 8.14 -9.97
N ASN A 192 20.14 7.84 -11.27
CA ASN A 192 20.09 8.88 -12.30
C ASN A 192 18.71 9.57 -12.35
N ASN A 193 18.60 10.64 -13.12
CA ASN A 193 17.37 11.41 -13.20
C ASN A 193 16.20 10.60 -13.77
N PHE A 194 16.44 9.65 -14.69
CA PHE A 194 15.40 8.81 -15.28
C PHE A 194 14.76 7.92 -14.22
N SER A 195 15.55 7.15 -13.46
CA SER A 195 15.04 6.30 -12.38
C SER A 195 14.36 7.12 -11.28
N LYS A 196 14.89 8.31 -10.97
CA LYS A 196 14.22 9.23 -10.02
C LYS A 196 12.83 9.63 -10.49
N TYR A 197 12.62 9.92 -11.78
CA TYR A 197 11.29 10.22 -12.31
C TYR A 197 10.35 9.02 -12.22
N VAL A 198 10.84 7.80 -12.48
CA VAL A 198 10.04 6.57 -12.31
C VAL A 198 9.62 6.40 -10.85
N LEU A 199 10.57 6.52 -9.91
CA LEU A 199 10.29 6.40 -8.48
C LEU A 199 9.36 7.51 -7.96
N MET A 200 9.46 8.73 -8.49
CA MET A 200 8.51 9.82 -8.19
C MET A 200 7.10 9.51 -8.70
N PHE A 201 6.98 8.92 -9.89
CA PHE A 201 5.68 8.44 -10.39
C PHE A 201 5.10 7.36 -9.47
N ASP A 202 5.93 6.41 -9.03
CA ASP A 202 5.53 5.36 -8.09
C ASP A 202 5.01 5.93 -6.77
N MET A 203 5.68 6.96 -6.22
CA MET A 203 5.22 7.66 -5.01
C MET A 203 3.85 8.30 -5.20
N LEU A 204 3.60 8.92 -6.36
CA LEU A 204 2.30 9.50 -6.68
C LEU A 204 1.23 8.42 -6.84
N ALA A 205 1.54 7.32 -7.54
CA ALA A 205 0.64 6.21 -7.76
C ALA A 205 0.22 5.53 -6.45
N GLY A 206 1.17 5.34 -5.54
CA GLY A 206 0.92 4.76 -4.22
C GLY A 206 0.13 5.67 -3.28
N ARG A 207 0.22 7.00 -3.45
CA ARG A 207 -0.44 7.97 -2.56
C ARG A 207 -1.84 8.36 -2.99
N LEU A 208 -2.04 8.59 -4.29
CA LEU A 208 -3.31 9.07 -4.85
C LEU A 208 -4.32 7.94 -5.11
N GLU A 209 -3.98 6.71 -4.75
CA GLU A 209 -4.60 5.48 -5.22
C GLU A 209 -4.49 5.29 -6.75
N LEU A 210 -4.29 4.05 -7.18
CA LEU A 210 -3.97 3.72 -8.58
C LEU A 210 -5.03 4.20 -9.58
N PHE A 211 -6.31 3.95 -9.29
CA PHE A 211 -7.37 4.25 -10.24
C PHE A 211 -7.58 5.76 -10.47
N PRO A 212 -7.67 6.62 -9.45
CA PRO A 212 -7.74 8.07 -9.65
C PRO A 212 -6.57 8.62 -10.47
N LEU A 213 -5.34 8.12 -10.23
CA LEU A 213 -4.18 8.54 -10.99
C LEU A 213 -4.27 8.10 -12.46
N LEU A 214 -4.61 6.83 -12.73
CA LEU A 214 -4.74 6.31 -14.09
C LEU A 214 -5.85 7.00 -14.88
N ILE A 215 -6.96 7.32 -14.22
CA ILE A 215 -8.08 8.05 -14.77
C ILE A 215 -7.63 9.44 -15.23
N LEU A 216 -6.76 10.12 -14.48
CA LEU A 216 -6.22 11.44 -14.84
C LEU A 216 -5.48 11.42 -16.19
N PHE A 217 -4.85 10.32 -16.55
CA PHE A 217 -4.17 10.15 -17.84
C PHE A 217 -5.09 9.71 -18.99
N HIS A 218 -6.38 9.43 -18.71
CA HIS A 218 -7.30 8.98 -19.74
C HIS A 218 -7.81 10.15 -20.62
N PRO A 219 -7.62 10.11 -21.95
CA PRO A 219 -7.94 11.25 -22.84
C PRO A 219 -9.41 11.69 -22.82
N SER A 220 -10.35 10.77 -22.55
CA SER A 220 -11.79 11.08 -22.51
C SER A 220 -12.14 12.08 -21.42
N ILE A 221 -11.48 12.03 -20.27
CA ILE A 221 -11.77 12.92 -19.14
C ILE A 221 -11.41 14.37 -19.50
N TRP A 222 -10.27 14.55 -20.12
CA TRP A 222 -9.86 15.87 -20.57
C TRP A 222 -10.82 16.45 -21.61
N LYS A 223 -11.30 15.60 -22.55
CA LYS A 223 -12.33 16.03 -23.53
C LYS A 223 -13.64 16.46 -22.85
N GLU A 224 -14.12 15.68 -21.88
CA GLU A 224 -15.35 16.03 -21.15
C GLU A 224 -15.18 17.30 -20.31
N LEU A 225 -14.05 17.47 -19.62
CA LEU A 225 -13.74 18.68 -18.85
C LEU A 225 -13.70 19.92 -19.75
N PHE A 226 -13.07 19.84 -20.92
CA PHE A 226 -13.06 20.95 -21.87
C PHE A 226 -14.45 21.28 -22.40
N ILE A 227 -15.28 20.27 -22.72
CA ILE A 227 -16.67 20.48 -23.16
C ILE A 227 -17.52 21.12 -22.07
N GLN A 228 -17.37 20.67 -20.80
CA GLN A 228 -18.09 21.26 -19.66
C GLN A 228 -17.64 22.70 -19.38
N ALA A 229 -16.34 22.97 -19.45
CA ALA A 229 -15.79 24.31 -19.28
C ALA A 229 -16.32 25.27 -20.36
N ASP A 230 -16.37 24.85 -21.64
CA ASP A 230 -16.90 25.66 -22.75
C ASP A 230 -18.40 25.93 -22.58
N LYS A 231 -19.20 24.93 -22.16
CA LYS A 231 -20.63 25.11 -21.86
C LYS A 231 -20.84 26.11 -20.72
N LYS A 232 -20.04 26.08 -19.66
CA LYS A 232 -20.13 26.99 -18.51
C LYS A 232 -19.79 28.43 -18.94
N VAL A 233 -18.75 28.61 -19.76
CA VAL A 233 -18.36 29.91 -20.29
C VAL A 233 -19.46 30.49 -21.20
N LYS A 234 -20.06 29.65 -22.06
CA LYS A 234 -21.19 30.09 -22.94
C LYS A 234 -22.45 30.40 -22.12
N GLY A 235 -22.74 29.63 -21.07
CA GLY A 235 -23.87 29.93 -20.17
C GLY A 235 -23.73 31.29 -19.50
N ASN A 236 -22.57 31.56 -18.88
CA ASN A 236 -22.29 32.83 -18.20
C ASN A 236 -22.29 34.04 -19.15
N ARG A 237 -21.93 33.85 -20.45
CA ARG A 237 -22.01 34.92 -21.46
C ARG A 237 -23.45 35.27 -21.82
N LYS A 238 -24.34 34.28 -21.96
CA LYS A 238 -25.77 34.48 -22.19
C LYS A 238 -26.46 35.18 -21.03
N GLU A 239 -26.15 34.80 -19.82
CA GLU A 239 -26.70 35.42 -18.62
C GLU A 239 -26.30 36.88 -18.47
N LYS A 240 -25.05 37.23 -18.75
CA LYS A 240 -24.58 38.63 -18.77
C LYS A 240 -25.16 39.46 -19.92
N GLN A 241 -25.56 38.86 -21.03
CA GLN A 241 -26.26 39.58 -22.09
C GLN A 241 -27.71 39.85 -21.73
N ASN A 242 -28.41 38.92 -21.07
CA ASN A 242 -29.80 39.10 -20.63
C ASN A 242 -29.96 40.10 -19.49
N VAL A 243 -28.94 40.33 -18.68
CA VAL A 243 -28.96 41.35 -17.59
C VAL A 243 -28.67 42.77 -18.10
N ARG A 244 -28.21 42.91 -19.37
CA ARG A 244 -27.89 44.19 -20.00
C ARG A 244 -29.00 44.73 -20.96
N MET A 245 -30.05 43.94 -21.14
CA MET A 245 -31.32 44.38 -21.80
C MET A 245 -32.35 44.73 -20.75
#